data_53925ad002fbcd9097331970d0615a4c
#
_entry.id   53925ad002fbcd9097331970d0615a4c
#
_cell.length_a   1.000
_cell.length_b   1.000
_cell.length_c   1.000
_cell.angle_alpha   90.00
_cell.angle_beta   90.00
_cell.angle_gamma   90.00
#
_symmetry.space_group_name_H-M   'P 1'
#
loop_
_entity.id
_entity.type
_entity.pdbx_description
1 polymer ?
#
loop_
_entity_poly.entity_id
_entity_poly.type
_entity_poly.pdbx_seq_one_letter_code
_entity_poly.pdbx_strand_id
1 'polypeptide(L)'
;WELNWSWTWQSGQAFTPILGYYIEKFPGDPNFTFSNIPGTRNSARYPIYDRLDLGIVYHTTWFGKKTDIFLQCINAYNKENIFSYTYLLGNTSNGVDDDGDWEINIHDTNGNGKPDVGEPNIDEEDEGIIQEQPISLFPIIPSIGFTIEF
;
A
#
# COMPACT_ATOMS: atom_id res chain seq x y z
N TRP A 1 -21.55 -2.16 32.63
CA TRP A 1 -20.98 -1.74 31.35
C TRP A 1 -19.58 -1.18 31.58
N GLU A 2 -18.63 -1.58 30.77
CA GLU A 2 -17.30 -0.99 30.71
C GLU A 2 -17.07 -0.45 29.31
N LEU A 3 -16.47 0.75 29.22
CA LEU A 3 -16.08 1.40 28.00
C LEU A 3 -14.56 1.49 27.98
N ASN A 4 -13.96 0.96 26.95
CA ASN A 4 -12.52 1.00 26.72
C ASN A 4 -12.24 1.76 25.43
N TRP A 5 -11.25 2.62 25.45
CA TRP A 5 -10.77 3.28 24.26
C TRP A 5 -9.25 3.42 24.32
N SER A 6 -8.63 3.34 23.16
CA SER A 6 -7.20 3.54 23.01
C SER A 6 -6.95 4.37 21.77
N TRP A 7 -6.27 5.48 21.92
CA TRP A 7 -5.85 6.30 20.80
C TRP A 7 -4.33 6.30 20.71
N THR A 8 -3.82 5.89 19.56
CA THR A 8 -2.40 5.86 19.27
C THR A 8 -2.09 6.88 18.19
N TRP A 9 -1.20 7.80 18.50
CA TRP A 9 -0.70 8.78 17.56
C TRP A 9 0.83 8.72 17.56
N GLN A 10 1.43 8.62 16.37
CA GLN A 10 2.87 8.49 16.21
C GLN A 10 3.34 9.22 14.96
N SER A 11 4.43 9.95 15.05
CA SER A 11 5.09 10.54 13.88
C SER A 11 5.63 9.43 12.96
N GLY A 12 5.59 9.67 11.66
CA GLY A 12 6.10 8.72 10.68
C GLY A 12 7.55 8.34 10.91
N GLN A 13 7.84 7.06 10.79
CA GLN A 13 9.20 6.52 10.85
C GLN A 13 10.02 7.00 9.66
N ALA A 14 11.30 7.29 9.88
CA ALA A 14 12.21 7.62 8.79
C ALA A 14 12.57 6.38 7.98
N PHE A 15 12.64 6.52 6.65
CA PHE A 15 13.07 5.46 5.76
C PHE A 15 13.99 6.00 4.65
N THR A 16 14.70 5.09 3.99
CA THR A 16 15.53 5.40 2.83
C THR A 16 14.73 5.12 1.57
N PRO A 17 14.39 6.15 0.77
CA PRO A 17 13.64 5.94 -0.46
C PRO A 17 14.48 5.20 -1.50
N ILE A 18 13.81 4.48 -2.40
CA ILE A 18 14.44 3.90 -3.58
C ILE A 18 14.29 4.92 -4.70
N LEU A 19 15.42 5.31 -5.31
CA LEU A 19 15.46 6.31 -6.37
C LEU A 19 15.38 5.68 -7.76
N GLY A 20 15.65 4.39 -7.87
CA GLY A 20 15.66 3.70 -9.14
C GLY A 20 16.05 2.24 -9.00
N TYR A 21 16.09 1.56 -10.14
CA TYR A 21 16.59 0.21 -10.29
C TYR A 21 17.60 0.17 -11.43
N TYR A 22 18.52 -0.78 -11.38
CA TYR A 22 19.39 -1.11 -12.49
C TYR A 22 19.37 -2.61 -12.72
N ILE A 23 19.65 -3.00 -13.94
CA ILE A 23 19.67 -4.41 -14.33
C ILE A 23 21.09 -4.95 -14.11
N GLU A 24 21.21 -5.97 -13.28
CA GLU A 24 22.43 -6.75 -13.13
C GLU A 24 22.35 -7.98 -14.04
N LYS A 25 23.31 -8.08 -14.96
CA LYS A 25 23.47 -9.24 -15.81
C LYS A 25 24.89 -9.77 -15.72
N PHE A 26 25.03 -11.00 -15.26
CA PHE A 26 26.33 -11.64 -15.19
C PHE A 26 26.67 -12.32 -16.53
N PRO A 27 27.93 -12.26 -16.99
CA PRO A 27 28.35 -12.93 -18.18
C PRO A 27 28.11 -14.46 -18.09
N GLY A 28 27.36 -15.00 -19.06
CA GLY A 28 27.01 -16.42 -19.10
C GLY A 28 25.72 -16.83 -18.39
N ASP A 29 25.08 -15.92 -17.66
CA ASP A 29 23.75 -16.14 -17.07
C ASP A 29 22.67 -15.65 -18.05
N PRO A 30 21.69 -16.49 -18.41
CA PRO A 30 20.56 -16.06 -19.23
C PRO A 30 19.58 -15.15 -18.47
N ASN A 31 19.64 -15.13 -17.13
CA ASN A 31 18.77 -14.34 -16.29
C ASN A 31 19.37 -12.97 -15.98
N PHE A 32 18.52 -12.03 -15.66
CA PHE A 32 18.89 -10.72 -15.12
C PHE A 32 18.20 -10.49 -13.78
N THR A 33 18.80 -9.66 -12.96
CA THR A 33 18.25 -9.30 -11.64
C THR A 33 18.13 -7.78 -11.56
N PHE A 34 17.03 -7.31 -11.00
CA PHE A 34 16.88 -5.89 -10.69
C PHE A 34 17.47 -5.59 -9.32
N SER A 35 18.37 -4.64 -9.26
CA SER A 35 18.96 -4.14 -8.02
C SER A 35 18.56 -2.70 -7.74
N ASN A 36 18.30 -2.38 -6.48
CA ASN A 36 17.80 -1.07 -6.07
C ASN A 36 18.93 -0.03 -6.06
N ILE A 37 18.61 1.19 -6.46
CA ILE A 37 19.44 2.38 -6.23
C ILE A 37 18.85 3.09 -5.01
N PRO A 38 19.45 2.94 -3.81
CA PRO A 38 18.95 3.62 -2.62
C PRO A 38 19.26 5.10 -2.66
N GLY A 39 18.33 5.92 -2.17
CA GLY A 39 18.54 7.32 -1.95
C GLY A 39 19.36 7.63 -0.70
N THR A 40 19.30 8.87 -0.26
CA THR A 40 19.97 9.27 0.98
C THR A 40 19.33 8.55 2.18
N ARG A 41 20.19 8.01 3.06
CA ARG A 41 19.75 7.23 4.22
C ARG A 41 18.80 8.05 5.10
N ASN A 42 17.62 7.49 5.42
CA ASN A 42 16.62 8.09 6.31
C ASN A 42 16.16 9.50 5.87
N SER A 43 16.17 9.81 4.57
CA SER A 43 15.82 11.13 4.04
C SER A 43 14.32 11.35 3.90
N ALA A 44 13.53 10.29 3.88
CA ALA A 44 12.08 10.34 3.80
C ALA A 44 11.41 9.86 5.10
N ARG A 45 10.12 10.17 5.27
CA ARG A 45 9.32 9.74 6.40
C ARG A 45 7.98 9.20 5.94
N TYR A 46 7.53 8.12 6.57
CA TYR A 46 6.16 7.65 6.41
C TYR A 46 5.17 8.69 6.92
N PRO A 47 3.92 8.68 6.46
CA PRO A 47 2.85 9.48 7.01
C PRO A 47 2.65 9.22 8.52
N ILE A 48 1.96 10.15 9.17
CA ILE A 48 1.59 10.02 10.58
C ILE A 48 0.71 8.79 10.78
N TYR A 49 1.10 7.93 11.69
CA TYR A 49 0.29 6.83 12.19
C TYR A 49 -0.71 7.34 13.21
N ASP A 50 -1.97 7.00 13.02
CA ASP A 50 -3.06 7.46 13.89
C ASP A 50 -4.18 6.42 13.90
N ARG A 51 -4.51 5.88 15.07
CA ARG A 51 -5.49 4.81 15.24
C ARG A 51 -6.29 4.99 16.52
N LEU A 52 -7.61 4.89 16.40
CA LEU A 52 -8.53 4.83 17.51
C LEU A 52 -9.15 3.44 17.60
N ASP A 53 -9.00 2.82 18.76
CA ASP A 53 -9.63 1.54 19.09
C ASP A 53 -10.71 1.78 20.14
N LEU A 54 -11.87 1.19 19.95
CA LEU A 54 -13.01 1.30 20.85
C LEU A 54 -13.43 -0.07 21.33
N GLY A 55 -13.87 -0.17 22.58
CA GLY A 55 -14.37 -1.40 23.15
C GLY A 55 -15.49 -1.16 24.15
N ILE A 56 -16.46 -2.03 24.17
CA ILE A 56 -17.57 -2.06 25.15
C ILE A 56 -17.67 -3.47 25.69
N VAL A 57 -17.77 -3.60 27.01
CA VAL A 57 -18.05 -4.85 27.69
C VAL A 57 -19.35 -4.71 28.45
N TYR A 58 -20.25 -5.67 28.26
CA TYR A 58 -21.51 -5.78 28.94
C TYR A 58 -21.50 -6.98 29.87
N HIS A 59 -21.49 -6.73 31.19
CA HIS A 59 -21.58 -7.76 32.22
C HIS A 59 -23.03 -8.12 32.47
N THR A 60 -23.35 -9.40 32.42
CA THR A 60 -24.70 -9.93 32.65
C THR A 60 -24.62 -11.31 33.32
N THR A 61 -25.76 -11.87 33.63
CA THR A 61 -25.89 -13.25 34.12
C THR A 61 -26.79 -14.00 33.15
N TRP A 62 -26.24 -15.04 32.51
CA TRP A 62 -27.00 -15.90 31.61
C TRP A 62 -27.01 -17.34 32.14
N PHE A 63 -28.20 -17.92 32.26
CA PHE A 63 -28.42 -19.25 32.87
C PHE A 63 -27.80 -19.41 34.29
N GLY A 64 -27.80 -18.35 35.10
CA GLY A 64 -27.22 -18.37 36.43
C GLY A 64 -25.69 -18.26 36.47
N LYS A 65 -25.03 -18.07 35.36
CA LYS A 65 -23.58 -17.90 35.22
C LYS A 65 -23.23 -16.49 34.81
N LYS A 66 -22.14 -15.96 35.36
CA LYS A 66 -21.63 -14.66 34.95
C LYS A 66 -21.20 -14.70 33.49
N THR A 67 -21.65 -13.77 32.72
CA THR A 67 -21.40 -13.71 31.27
C THR A 67 -21.00 -12.29 30.89
N ASP A 68 -19.88 -12.17 30.18
CA ASP A 68 -19.40 -10.93 29.62
C ASP A 68 -19.55 -10.98 28.10
N ILE A 69 -20.22 -9.98 27.55
CA ILE A 69 -20.37 -9.79 26.14
C ILE A 69 -19.50 -8.58 25.76
N PHE A 70 -18.59 -8.73 24.80
CA PHE A 70 -17.74 -7.65 24.37
C PHE A 70 -17.86 -7.37 22.87
N LEU A 71 -17.83 -6.09 22.54
CA LEU A 71 -17.74 -5.57 21.21
C LEU A 71 -16.48 -4.71 21.13
N GLN A 72 -15.65 -4.96 20.14
CA GLN A 72 -14.44 -4.18 19.89
C GLN A 72 -14.41 -3.71 18.44
N CYS A 73 -13.83 -2.55 18.23
CA CYS A 73 -13.60 -1.99 16.92
C CYS A 73 -12.19 -1.42 16.88
N ILE A 74 -11.31 -2.09 16.16
CA ILE A 74 -9.95 -1.61 15.91
C ILE A 74 -9.98 -0.66 14.71
N ASN A 75 -9.24 0.43 14.79
CA ASN A 75 -9.19 1.46 13.77
C ASN A 75 -10.58 2.02 13.42
N ALA A 76 -11.29 2.52 14.44
CA ALA A 76 -12.71 2.89 14.37
C ALA A 76 -13.05 3.92 13.29
N TYR A 77 -12.11 4.76 12.87
CA TYR A 77 -12.32 5.69 11.77
C TYR A 77 -11.68 5.25 10.44
N ASN A 78 -11.28 3.97 10.37
CA ASN A 78 -10.79 3.33 9.13
C ASN A 78 -9.68 4.12 8.43
N LYS A 79 -8.75 4.68 9.20
CA LYS A 79 -7.63 5.41 8.60
C LYS A 79 -6.63 4.44 7.98
N GLU A 80 -6.23 4.72 6.78
CA GLU A 80 -5.12 4.03 6.13
C GLU A 80 -3.80 4.45 6.75
N ASN A 81 -3.24 3.57 7.58
CA ASN A 81 -1.94 3.78 8.19
C ASN A 81 -0.87 3.06 7.37
N ILE A 82 -0.09 3.82 6.63
CA ILE A 82 0.95 3.29 5.76
C ILE A 82 2.10 2.77 6.62
N PHE A 83 2.40 1.48 6.44
CA PHE A 83 3.47 0.78 7.13
C PHE A 83 4.74 0.67 6.29
N SER A 84 4.59 0.47 4.99
CA SER A 84 5.68 0.29 4.05
C SER A 84 5.26 0.74 2.67
N TYR A 85 6.23 0.95 1.80
CA TYR A 85 6.02 1.07 0.36
C TYR A 85 6.58 -0.17 -0.32
N THR A 86 5.82 -0.74 -1.24
CA THR A 86 6.36 -1.65 -2.24
C THR A 86 6.58 -0.88 -3.53
N TYR A 87 7.62 -1.25 -4.24
CA TYR A 87 7.98 -0.62 -5.50
C TYR A 87 7.72 -1.64 -6.59
N LEU A 88 6.80 -1.33 -7.47
CA LEU A 88 6.56 -2.12 -8.66
C LEU A 88 7.27 -1.43 -9.82
N LEU A 89 7.97 -2.21 -10.60
CA LEU A 89 8.27 -1.80 -11.96
C LEU A 89 6.94 -1.80 -12.69
N GLY A 90 6.46 -0.63 -13.08
CA GLY A 90 5.22 -0.49 -13.83
C GLY A 90 5.28 -1.41 -15.05
N ASN A 91 4.18 -2.08 -15.31
CA ASN A 91 4.04 -2.76 -16.57
C ASN A 91 3.81 -1.68 -17.62
N THR A 92 4.81 -1.43 -18.41
CA THR A 92 4.78 -0.43 -19.48
C THR A 92 3.82 -0.82 -20.60
N SER A 93 3.41 -2.08 -20.67
CA SER A 93 2.41 -2.60 -21.64
C SER A 93 0.98 -2.44 -21.15
N ASN A 94 0.57 -1.25 -20.69
CA ASN A 94 -0.80 -1.01 -20.24
C ASN A 94 -1.66 -0.26 -21.27
N GLY A 95 -1.08 0.15 -22.40
CA GLY A 95 -1.76 0.92 -23.44
C GLY A 95 -1.92 2.40 -23.13
N VAL A 96 -1.17 2.91 -22.18
CA VAL A 96 -1.16 4.31 -21.77
C VAL A 96 0.26 4.86 -21.93
N ASP A 97 0.39 6.01 -22.54
CA ASP A 97 1.63 6.79 -22.60
C ASP A 97 1.92 7.35 -21.17
N ASP A 98 2.66 6.54 -20.39
CA ASP A 98 2.90 6.83 -18.97
C ASP A 98 4.02 7.86 -18.76
N ASP A 99 4.92 8.03 -19.69
CA ASP A 99 6.06 8.95 -19.62
C ASP A 99 5.89 10.22 -20.50
N GLY A 100 4.88 10.22 -21.38
CA GLY A 100 4.50 11.37 -22.18
C GLY A 100 5.39 11.61 -23.40
N ASP A 101 6.03 10.58 -23.92
CA ASP A 101 6.90 10.69 -25.09
C ASP A 101 6.21 10.38 -26.44
N TRP A 102 4.92 10.01 -26.40
CA TRP A 102 4.13 9.84 -27.59
C TRP A 102 3.84 11.17 -28.29
N GLU A 103 4.17 11.27 -29.57
CA GLU A 103 3.97 12.46 -30.39
C GLU A 103 3.00 12.19 -31.54
N ILE A 104 1.90 12.92 -31.63
CA ILE A 104 0.83 12.80 -32.63
C ILE A 104 1.34 12.83 -34.08
N ASN A 105 2.39 13.59 -34.37
CA ASN A 105 2.89 13.73 -35.74
C ASN A 105 3.83 12.62 -36.18
N ILE A 106 4.30 11.81 -35.24
CA ILE A 106 5.34 10.78 -35.47
C ILE A 106 4.79 9.39 -35.15
N HIS A 107 4.06 9.27 -34.05
CA HIS A 107 3.68 7.97 -33.48
C HIS A 107 2.22 7.59 -33.75
N ASP A 108 1.36 8.54 -34.12
CA ASP A 108 -0.04 8.29 -34.51
C ASP A 108 -0.10 7.57 -35.87
N THR A 109 -0.02 6.25 -35.83
CA THR A 109 0.01 5.40 -37.02
C THR A 109 -1.37 5.18 -37.63
N ASN A 110 -2.44 5.35 -36.84
CA ASN A 110 -3.82 5.17 -37.29
C ASN A 110 -4.54 6.48 -37.63
N GLY A 111 -3.95 7.63 -37.30
CA GLY A 111 -4.46 8.97 -37.66
C GLY A 111 -5.64 9.45 -36.84
N ASN A 112 -5.86 8.89 -35.65
CA ASN A 112 -6.99 9.26 -34.81
C ASN A 112 -6.69 10.39 -33.81
N GLY A 113 -5.43 10.79 -33.68
CA GLY A 113 -4.97 11.87 -32.81
C GLY A 113 -4.90 11.54 -31.33
N LYS A 114 -4.82 10.26 -31.00
CA LYS A 114 -4.74 9.76 -29.62
C LYS A 114 -3.73 8.63 -29.52
N PRO A 115 -3.04 8.50 -28.37
CA PRO A 115 -2.21 7.35 -28.11
C PRO A 115 -3.05 6.07 -28.00
N ASP A 116 -2.69 5.04 -28.75
CA ASP A 116 -3.37 3.74 -28.76
C ASP A 116 -2.39 2.58 -28.62
N VAL A 117 -2.87 1.49 -28.05
CA VAL A 117 -2.08 0.25 -27.88
C VAL A 117 -1.52 -0.22 -29.23
N GLY A 118 -0.22 -0.44 -29.28
CA GLY A 118 0.49 -0.91 -30.46
C GLY A 118 1.05 0.20 -31.36
N GLU A 119 0.88 1.44 -30.98
CA GLU A 119 1.63 2.55 -31.57
C GLU A 119 3.01 2.67 -30.95
N PRO A 120 4.01 3.19 -31.70
CA PRO A 120 5.33 3.46 -31.14
C PRO A 120 5.24 4.43 -29.94
N ASN A 121 6.10 4.25 -28.94
CA ASN A 121 6.20 5.08 -27.74
C ASN A 121 4.90 5.12 -26.92
N ILE A 122 4.18 3.99 -26.84
CA ILE A 122 3.04 3.80 -25.94
C ILE A 122 3.37 2.78 -24.85
N ASP A 123 4.11 1.74 -25.21
CA ASP A 123 4.37 0.58 -24.33
C ASP A 123 5.80 0.06 -24.55
N GLU A 124 6.81 0.89 -24.30
CA GLU A 124 8.20 0.47 -24.40
C GLU A 124 8.58 -0.50 -23.25
N GLU A 125 9.26 -1.58 -23.59
CA GLU A 125 9.70 -2.58 -22.62
C GLU A 125 10.84 -2.09 -21.70
N ASP A 126 11.47 -0.97 -22.02
CA ASP A 126 12.72 -0.53 -21.40
C ASP A 126 12.56 0.59 -20.35
N GLU A 127 11.41 1.23 -20.26
CA GLU A 127 11.17 2.35 -19.35
C GLU A 127 10.36 1.92 -18.13
N GLY A 128 11.01 1.28 -17.20
CA GLY A 128 10.40 0.87 -15.95
C GLY A 128 10.06 2.05 -15.06
N ILE A 129 8.83 2.57 -15.16
CA ILE A 129 8.31 3.53 -14.19
C ILE A 129 8.19 2.86 -12.84
N ILE A 130 8.87 3.43 -11.85
CA ILE A 130 8.78 2.94 -10.48
C ILE A 130 7.51 3.48 -9.87
N GLN A 131 6.54 2.60 -9.65
CA GLN A 131 5.32 2.94 -8.93
C GLN A 131 5.48 2.59 -7.45
N GLU A 132 5.39 3.61 -6.59
CA GLU A 132 5.28 3.40 -5.16
C GLU A 132 3.86 2.98 -4.81
N GLN A 133 3.70 1.76 -4.29
CA GLN A 133 2.41 1.31 -3.75
C GLN A 133 2.48 1.28 -2.23
N PRO A 134 1.62 2.05 -1.55
CA PRO A 134 1.56 2.04 -0.10
C PRO A 134 0.95 0.73 0.40
N ILE A 135 1.60 0.12 1.40
CA ILE A 135 1.05 -0.99 2.16
C ILE A 135 0.52 -0.44 3.46
N SER A 136 -0.79 -0.47 3.65
CA SER A 136 -1.45 -0.02 4.87
C SER A 136 -1.62 -1.13 5.88
N LEU A 137 -1.56 -0.76 7.16
CA LEU A 137 -1.92 -1.65 8.28
C LEU A 137 -3.43 -1.58 8.50
N PHE A 138 -3.98 -2.70 8.87
CA PHE A 138 -5.34 -2.95 9.36
C PHE A 138 -6.41 -1.90 8.99
N PRO A 139 -7.38 -2.28 8.15
CA PRO A 139 -8.63 -1.53 8.00
C PRO A 139 -9.42 -1.54 9.32
N ILE A 140 -10.59 -0.98 9.32
CA ILE A 140 -11.54 -1.15 10.44
C ILE A 140 -11.83 -2.64 10.66
N ILE A 141 -11.62 -3.11 11.90
CA ILE A 141 -11.85 -4.50 12.28
C ILE A 141 -12.83 -4.53 13.45
N PRO A 142 -14.12 -4.72 13.20
CA PRO A 142 -15.09 -4.99 14.25
C PRO A 142 -14.96 -6.45 14.70
N SER A 143 -15.08 -6.67 16.01
CA SER A 143 -15.12 -7.99 16.61
C SER A 143 -16.14 -8.06 17.73
N ILE A 144 -16.78 -9.22 17.89
CA ILE A 144 -17.71 -9.50 18.96
C ILE A 144 -17.36 -10.85 19.58
N GLY A 145 -17.50 -10.95 20.89
CA GLY A 145 -17.29 -12.20 21.61
C GLY A 145 -18.02 -12.21 22.95
N PHE A 146 -17.95 -13.38 23.61
CA PHE A 146 -18.50 -13.54 24.94
C PHE A 146 -17.64 -14.50 25.76
N THR A 147 -17.65 -14.33 27.08
CA THR A 147 -17.00 -15.20 28.06
C THR A 147 -18.04 -15.62 29.11
N ILE A 148 -18.07 -16.89 29.47
CA ILE A 148 -18.96 -17.44 30.52
C ILE A 148 -18.07 -18.08 31.59
N GLU A 149 -18.28 -17.67 32.87
CA GLU A 149 -17.64 -18.33 34.00
C GLU A 149 -18.48 -19.54 34.43
N PHE A 150 -17.86 -20.71 34.55
CA PHE A 150 -18.50 -21.96 34.94
C PHE A 150 -18.34 -22.24 36.44
#